data_b0ac80e6d40133dc3c95ebaea3b5cb2d
#
_entry.id   b0ac80e6d40133dc3c95ebaea3b5cb2d
#
_cell.length_a   1.000
_cell.length_b   1.000
_cell.length_c   1.000
_cell.angle_alpha   90.00
_cell.angle_beta   90.00
_cell.angle_gamma   90.00
#
_symmetry.space_group_name_H-M   'P 1'
#
loop_
_entity.id
_entity.type
_entity.pdbx_description
1 polymer ?
#
loop_
_entity_poly.entity_id
_entity_poly.type
_entity_poly.pdbx_seq_one_letter_code
_entity_poly.pdbx_strand_id
1 'polypeptide(L)'
;MPHSVPVSQLMISPNEWPLLSVEADVESAIKILRINTEDSKLLQGHSTPLVLDSEYRLLGFVHLIDLLRVIKPLCKVLDTPCEIDKATMSIREIVVSFAATVEATDSMMTALDIMMEHRISLIPVLKEKKLIGIIKLSDIFNTVASLLFDKQILDQKEVLMRRFHL
;
A
#
# COMPACT_ATOMS: atom_id res chain seq x y z
N MET A 1 -28.55 -6.56 9.46
CA MET A 1 -27.55 -6.39 8.41
C MET A 1 -26.17 -6.49 9.03
N PRO A 2 -25.25 -7.28 8.52
CA PRO A 2 -23.90 -7.23 9.03
C PRO A 2 -23.40 -5.81 8.83
N HIS A 3 -22.97 -5.16 9.91
CA HIS A 3 -22.41 -3.84 9.86
C HIS A 3 -21.21 -3.89 8.91
N SER A 4 -21.28 -3.14 7.82
CA SER A 4 -20.17 -3.01 6.87
C SER A 4 -18.98 -2.41 7.63
N VAL A 5 -17.90 -3.17 7.73
CA VAL A 5 -16.67 -2.69 8.37
C VAL A 5 -16.17 -1.48 7.58
N PRO A 6 -16.04 -0.31 8.17
CA PRO A 6 -15.55 0.86 7.46
C PRO A 6 -14.04 0.72 7.18
N VAL A 7 -13.60 1.31 6.08
CA VAL A 7 -12.18 1.35 5.68
C VAL A 7 -11.30 1.90 6.79
N SER A 8 -11.79 2.87 7.57
CA SER A 8 -11.06 3.46 8.71
C SER A 8 -10.61 2.47 9.78
N GLN A 9 -11.29 1.32 9.90
CA GLN A 9 -10.91 0.27 10.86
C GLN A 9 -9.83 -0.68 10.33
N LEU A 10 -9.61 -0.70 9.03
CA LEU A 10 -8.66 -1.61 8.37
C LEU A 10 -7.43 -0.90 7.82
N MET A 11 -7.53 0.41 7.57
CA MET A 11 -6.43 1.16 7.00
C MET A 11 -5.24 1.22 7.96
N ILE A 12 -4.05 1.17 7.41
CA ILE A 12 -2.81 1.44 8.12
C ILE A 12 -2.43 2.92 8.01
N SER A 13 -1.65 3.41 8.98
CA SER A 13 -1.17 4.78 8.98
C SER A 13 -0.20 5.03 7.81
N PRO A 14 -0.23 6.20 7.17
CA PRO A 14 0.79 6.59 6.19
C PRO A 14 2.21 6.53 6.74
N ASN A 15 2.40 6.75 8.05
CA ASN A 15 3.71 6.68 8.70
C ASN A 15 4.32 5.27 8.69
N GLU A 16 3.52 4.24 8.50
CA GLU A 16 3.96 2.85 8.35
C GLU A 16 4.27 2.47 6.90
N TRP A 17 4.13 3.41 5.98
CA TRP A 17 4.31 3.19 4.55
C TRP A 17 5.51 3.98 4.01
N PRO A 18 6.26 3.47 3.01
CA PRO A 18 7.31 4.25 2.37
C PRO A 18 6.71 5.41 1.59
N LEU A 19 7.05 6.62 1.99
CA LEU A 19 6.58 7.87 1.38
C LEU A 19 7.76 8.61 0.73
N LEU A 20 7.51 9.16 -0.43
CA LEU A 20 8.46 9.99 -1.17
C LEU A 20 7.87 11.37 -1.44
N SER A 21 8.69 12.40 -1.38
CA SER A 21 8.33 13.73 -1.87
C SER A 21 8.45 13.77 -3.39
N VAL A 22 7.49 14.40 -4.05
CA VAL A 22 7.56 14.65 -5.50
C VAL A 22 8.73 15.54 -5.90
N GLU A 23 9.25 16.32 -4.97
CA GLU A 23 10.43 17.18 -5.17
C GLU A 23 11.77 16.40 -5.07
N ALA A 24 11.71 15.13 -4.66
CA ALA A 24 12.90 14.29 -4.62
C ALA A 24 13.35 13.90 -6.02
N ASP A 25 14.66 13.68 -6.16
CA ASP A 25 15.22 12.98 -7.31
C ASP A 25 15.32 11.47 -7.06
N VAL A 26 15.62 10.72 -8.10
CA VAL A 26 15.72 9.26 -8.04
C VAL A 26 16.81 8.81 -7.06
N GLU A 27 17.95 9.50 -7.01
CA GLU A 27 19.05 9.19 -6.09
C GLU A 27 18.58 9.30 -4.63
N SER A 28 17.96 10.44 -4.30
CA SER A 28 17.42 10.66 -2.96
C SER A 28 16.33 9.66 -2.60
N ALA A 29 15.46 9.31 -3.54
CA ALA A 29 14.43 8.29 -3.33
C ALA A 29 15.04 6.93 -2.98
N ILE A 30 16.07 6.50 -3.70
CA ILE A 30 16.76 5.24 -3.44
C ILE A 30 17.44 5.26 -2.08
N LYS A 31 18.08 6.38 -1.71
CA LYS A 31 18.69 6.55 -0.39
C LYS A 31 17.66 6.43 0.72
N ILE A 32 16.51 7.10 0.58
CA ILE A 32 15.41 7.05 1.55
C ILE A 32 14.86 5.63 1.69
N LEU A 33 14.63 4.95 0.57
CA LEU A 33 14.09 3.59 0.57
C LEU A 33 15.08 2.55 1.11
N ARG A 34 16.37 2.81 0.98
CA ARG A 34 17.45 1.94 1.48
C ARG A 34 17.71 2.11 2.98
N ILE A 35 17.44 3.28 3.53
CA ILE A 35 17.73 3.61 4.93
C ILE A 35 16.90 2.68 5.83
N ASN A 36 17.58 1.99 6.75
CA ASN A 36 17.08 1.06 7.75
C ASN A 36 16.68 -0.32 7.21
N THR A 37 17.68 -1.17 7.07
CA THR A 37 17.50 -2.55 6.62
C THR A 37 16.69 -3.42 7.59
N GLU A 38 16.74 -3.15 8.90
CA GLU A 38 15.98 -3.93 9.89
C GLU A 38 14.54 -3.45 10.05
N ASP A 39 14.32 -2.13 9.96
CA ASP A 39 12.99 -1.50 10.02
C ASP A 39 12.46 -1.08 8.65
N SER A 40 13.07 -1.56 7.57
CA SER A 40 12.69 -1.16 6.23
C SER A 40 11.24 -1.55 5.93
N LYS A 41 10.42 -0.57 5.62
CA LYS A 41 9.03 -0.77 5.20
C LYS A 41 8.94 -1.63 3.93
N LEU A 42 9.97 -1.62 3.08
CA LEU A 42 10.07 -2.49 1.92
C LEU A 42 10.22 -3.96 2.31
N LEU A 43 10.98 -4.26 3.36
CA LEU A 43 11.12 -5.62 3.90
C LEU A 43 9.84 -6.14 4.55
N GLN A 44 9.00 -5.24 5.03
CA GLN A 44 7.68 -5.58 5.57
C GLN A 44 6.63 -5.84 4.47
N GLY A 45 7.04 -5.94 3.22
CA GLY A 45 6.15 -6.17 2.08
C GLY A 45 5.49 -4.91 1.51
N HIS A 46 5.90 -3.72 1.94
CA HIS A 46 5.40 -2.44 1.44
C HIS A 46 6.24 -1.97 0.24
N SER A 47 6.08 -2.65 -0.89
CA SER A 47 6.95 -2.48 -2.06
C SER A 47 6.53 -1.36 -3.03
N THR A 48 5.51 -0.60 -2.69
CA THR A 48 4.98 0.47 -3.55
C THR A 48 5.09 1.81 -2.84
N PRO A 49 6.20 2.55 -2.98
CA PRO A 49 6.33 3.88 -2.40
C PRO A 49 5.27 4.85 -2.93
N LEU A 50 4.62 5.58 -2.04
CA LEU A 50 3.65 6.61 -2.39
C LEU A 50 4.34 7.97 -2.53
N VAL A 51 3.87 8.77 -3.46
CA VAL A 51 4.44 10.09 -3.77
C VAL A 51 3.45 11.17 -3.36
N LEU A 52 3.92 12.07 -2.52
CA LEU A 52 3.15 13.18 -1.98
C LEU A 52 3.76 14.52 -2.39
N ASP A 53 2.93 15.55 -2.48
CA ASP A 53 3.39 16.93 -2.59
C ASP A 53 3.68 17.55 -1.21
N SER A 54 4.10 18.83 -1.20
CA SER A 54 4.41 19.57 0.02
C SER A 54 3.19 19.81 0.95
N GLU A 55 1.98 19.65 0.44
CA GLU A 55 0.75 19.79 1.20
C GLU A 55 0.16 18.43 1.64
N TYR A 56 0.93 17.35 1.50
CA TYR A 56 0.51 15.98 1.83
C TYR A 56 -0.59 15.44 0.92
N ARG A 57 -0.76 16.01 -0.26
CA ARG A 57 -1.69 15.49 -1.27
C ARG A 57 -1.03 14.34 -2.02
N LEU A 58 -1.79 13.27 -2.21
CA LEU A 58 -1.33 12.11 -2.94
C LEU A 58 -1.27 12.42 -4.44
N LEU A 59 -0.11 12.23 -5.05
CA LEU A 59 0.11 12.34 -6.49
C LEU A 59 0.09 11.00 -7.20
N GLY A 60 0.52 9.94 -6.53
CA GLY A 60 0.58 8.61 -7.09
C GLY A 60 1.56 7.73 -6.35
N PHE A 61 2.17 6.81 -7.07
CA PHE A 61 3.16 5.88 -6.56
C PHE A 61 4.29 5.69 -7.57
N VAL A 62 5.37 5.05 -7.11
CA VAL A 62 6.51 4.71 -7.96
C VAL A 62 6.74 3.21 -7.88
N HIS A 63 6.94 2.57 -9.03
CA HIS A 63 7.41 1.19 -9.06
C HIS A 63 8.92 1.14 -8.78
N LEU A 64 9.35 0.23 -7.91
CA LEU A 64 10.78 0.02 -7.65
C LEU A 64 11.55 -0.31 -8.93
N ILE A 65 10.90 -1.01 -9.87
CA ILE A 65 11.50 -1.34 -11.15
C ILE A 65 11.82 -0.10 -12.01
N ASP A 66 11.01 0.94 -11.90
CA ASP A 66 11.23 2.18 -12.65
C ASP A 66 12.41 2.97 -12.07
N LEU A 67 12.59 2.96 -10.74
CA LEU A 67 13.80 3.48 -10.11
C LEU A 67 15.05 2.75 -10.61
N LEU A 68 15.00 1.43 -10.68
CA LEU A 68 16.13 0.62 -11.15
C LEU A 68 16.41 0.82 -12.66
N ARG A 69 15.38 1.05 -13.47
CA ARG A 69 15.55 1.35 -14.90
C ARG A 69 16.32 2.64 -15.15
N VAL A 70 16.15 3.64 -14.29
CA VAL A 70 16.90 4.89 -14.38
C VAL A 70 18.39 4.65 -14.11
N ILE A 71 18.72 3.75 -13.19
CA ILE A 71 20.11 3.48 -12.78
C ILE A 71 20.81 2.49 -13.70
N LYS A 72 20.09 1.51 -14.24
CA LYS A 72 20.66 0.40 -15.02
C LYS A 72 21.59 0.83 -16.16
N PRO A 73 21.29 1.90 -16.94
CA PRO A 73 22.22 2.37 -17.97
C PRO A 73 23.54 2.85 -17.41
N LEU A 74 23.53 3.47 -16.23
CA LEU A 74 24.73 3.99 -15.56
C LEU A 74 25.61 2.85 -15.05
N CYS A 75 25.00 1.78 -14.50
CA CYS A 75 25.71 0.62 -14.02
C CYS A 75 26.37 -0.22 -15.12
N LYS A 76 25.91 -0.14 -16.37
CA LYS A 76 26.49 -0.88 -17.50
C LYS A 76 27.78 -0.25 -18.05
N VAL A 77 27.95 1.05 -17.87
CA VAL A 77 29.09 1.81 -18.40
C VAL A 77 30.27 1.78 -17.43
N LEU A 78 30.01 1.46 -16.18
CA LEU A 78 30.99 1.50 -15.11
C LEU A 78 31.20 0.08 -14.57
N ASP A 79 32.32 -0.55 -14.89
CA ASP A 79 32.84 -1.73 -14.18
C ASP A 79 33.20 -1.40 -12.70
N THR A 80 32.64 -0.34 -12.15
CA THR A 80 32.87 0.20 -10.80
C THR A 80 31.55 0.39 -10.09
N PRO A 81 31.52 0.47 -8.74
CA PRO A 81 30.30 0.72 -7.99
C PRO A 81 29.56 1.92 -8.58
N CYS A 82 28.27 1.74 -8.86
CA CYS A 82 27.43 2.77 -9.48
C CYS A 82 27.54 4.09 -8.72
N GLU A 83 28.34 5.00 -9.23
CA GLU A 83 28.16 6.40 -8.91
C GLU A 83 27.03 6.90 -9.80
N ILE A 84 25.90 7.18 -9.19
CA ILE A 84 24.77 7.85 -9.86
C ILE A 84 25.30 9.26 -10.13
N ASP A 85 25.77 9.49 -11.35
CA ASP A 85 26.14 10.83 -11.76
C ASP A 85 24.89 11.72 -11.67
N LYS A 86 25.08 12.92 -11.20
CA LYS A 86 24.13 13.91 -10.70
C LYS A 86 23.08 14.42 -11.70
N ALA A 87 22.93 13.80 -12.86
CA ALA A 87 21.79 14.05 -13.74
C ALA A 87 20.54 13.44 -13.13
N THR A 88 20.03 14.10 -12.17
CA THR A 88 18.97 13.70 -11.27
C THR A 88 17.64 13.77 -12.00
N MET A 89 17.20 12.62 -12.50
CA MET A 89 15.82 12.49 -12.96
C MET A 89 14.90 12.74 -11.77
N SER A 90 13.94 13.63 -11.96
CA SER A 90 12.93 13.90 -10.95
C SER A 90 12.00 12.70 -10.77
N ILE A 91 11.61 12.39 -9.55
CA ILE A 91 10.56 11.42 -9.23
C ILE A 91 9.28 11.74 -10.00
N ARG A 92 8.98 13.01 -10.25
CA ARG A 92 7.81 13.48 -11.01
C ARG A 92 7.68 12.82 -12.39
N GLU A 93 8.79 12.44 -13.02
CA GLU A 93 8.79 11.82 -14.35
C GLU A 93 8.39 10.34 -14.35
N ILE A 94 8.43 9.68 -13.19
CA ILE A 94 8.14 8.25 -13.04
C ILE A 94 6.96 7.95 -12.12
N VAL A 95 6.27 8.98 -11.63
CA VAL A 95 5.05 8.81 -10.82
C VAL A 95 3.92 8.26 -11.68
N VAL A 96 3.26 7.24 -11.16
CA VAL A 96 2.06 6.64 -11.74
C VAL A 96 0.87 6.99 -10.86
N SER A 97 -0.20 7.49 -11.45
CA SER A 97 -1.44 7.78 -10.73
C SER A 97 -2.14 6.49 -10.29
N PHE A 98 -2.79 6.53 -9.13
CA PHE A 98 -3.64 5.43 -8.72
C PHE A 98 -4.89 5.34 -9.59
N ALA A 99 -5.32 4.10 -9.88
CA ALA A 99 -6.56 3.85 -10.60
C ALA A 99 -7.80 4.30 -9.82
N ALA A 100 -7.75 4.16 -8.49
CA ALA A 100 -8.82 4.55 -7.59
C ALA A 100 -8.31 4.84 -6.18
N THR A 101 -9.10 5.60 -5.45
CA THR A 101 -8.91 5.90 -4.01
C THR A 101 -10.25 5.72 -3.30
N VAL A 102 -10.21 5.58 -1.98
CA VAL A 102 -11.41 5.50 -1.14
C VAL A 102 -11.35 6.52 -0.02
N GLU A 103 -12.49 6.78 0.59
CA GLU A 103 -12.58 7.57 1.81
C GLU A 103 -12.65 6.69 3.05
N ALA A 104 -12.30 7.23 4.21
CA ALA A 104 -12.30 6.49 5.48
C ALA A 104 -13.69 5.95 5.87
N THR A 105 -14.75 6.60 5.41
CA THR A 105 -16.15 6.24 5.63
C THR A 105 -16.68 5.17 4.69
N ASP A 106 -15.96 4.89 3.60
CA ASP A 106 -16.33 3.84 2.67
C ASP A 106 -16.27 2.47 3.36
N SER A 107 -17.04 1.52 2.83
CA SER A 107 -17.05 0.17 3.37
C SER A 107 -15.87 -0.65 2.87
N MET A 108 -15.46 -1.63 3.67
CA MET A 108 -14.51 -2.66 3.25
C MET A 108 -14.93 -3.33 1.94
N MET A 109 -16.23 -3.57 1.76
CA MET A 109 -16.74 -4.20 0.54
C MET A 109 -16.62 -3.29 -0.68
N THR A 110 -16.83 -1.98 -0.52
CA THR A 110 -16.57 -1.00 -1.57
C THR A 110 -15.09 -1.02 -2.00
N ALA A 111 -14.18 -1.04 -1.04
CA ALA A 111 -12.75 -1.16 -1.33
C ALA A 111 -12.42 -2.47 -2.04
N LEU A 112 -13.01 -3.60 -1.62
CA LEU A 112 -12.82 -4.89 -2.27
C LEU A 112 -13.32 -4.91 -3.71
N ASP A 113 -14.51 -4.36 -3.98
CA ASP A 113 -15.06 -4.26 -5.34
C ASP A 113 -14.14 -3.47 -6.26
N ILE A 114 -13.60 -2.34 -5.79
CA ILE A 114 -12.63 -1.52 -6.53
C ILE A 114 -11.34 -2.32 -6.80
N MET A 115 -10.83 -3.04 -5.80
CA MET A 115 -9.62 -3.86 -5.96
C MET A 115 -9.83 -4.95 -7.00
N MET A 116 -11.00 -5.58 -7.02
CA MET A 116 -11.34 -6.62 -7.99
C MET A 116 -11.49 -6.06 -9.41
N GLU A 117 -12.19 -4.93 -9.56
CA GLU A 117 -12.40 -4.27 -10.84
C GLU A 117 -11.10 -3.82 -11.49
N HIS A 118 -10.23 -3.18 -10.72
CA HIS A 118 -8.96 -2.64 -11.21
C HIS A 118 -7.78 -3.60 -11.08
N ARG A 119 -7.97 -4.79 -10.49
CA ARG A 119 -6.92 -5.79 -10.21
C ARG A 119 -5.74 -5.19 -9.45
N ILE A 120 -6.05 -4.41 -8.43
CA ILE A 120 -5.07 -3.77 -7.54
C ILE A 120 -5.16 -4.38 -6.14
N SER A 121 -4.05 -4.41 -5.43
CA SER A 121 -3.94 -4.97 -4.07
C SER A 121 -3.74 -3.91 -2.99
N LEU A 122 -3.76 -2.65 -3.38
CA LEU A 122 -3.52 -1.50 -2.54
C LEU A 122 -4.40 -0.34 -2.98
N ILE A 123 -5.08 0.30 -2.03
CA ILE A 123 -5.85 1.51 -2.29
C ILE A 123 -5.49 2.57 -1.25
N PRO A 124 -5.10 3.78 -1.66
CA PRO A 124 -4.95 4.91 -0.75
C PRO A 124 -6.30 5.38 -0.22
N VAL A 125 -6.32 5.75 1.06
CA VAL A 125 -7.46 6.35 1.73
C VAL A 125 -7.22 7.84 1.85
N LEU A 126 -8.11 8.63 1.29
CA LEU A 126 -7.98 10.09 1.23
C LEU A 126 -9.06 10.78 2.06
N LYS A 127 -8.71 11.96 2.54
CA LYS A 127 -9.62 12.96 3.05
C LYS A 127 -9.19 14.32 2.49
N GLU A 128 -10.08 14.98 1.75
CA GLU A 128 -9.78 16.27 1.11
C GLU A 128 -8.48 16.22 0.28
N LYS A 129 -8.31 15.15 -0.51
CA LYS A 129 -7.14 14.84 -1.34
C LYS A 129 -5.84 14.53 -0.55
N LYS A 130 -5.86 14.60 0.77
CA LYS A 130 -4.72 14.24 1.62
C LYS A 130 -4.74 12.76 1.96
N LEU A 131 -3.56 12.15 1.95
CA LEU A 131 -3.40 10.76 2.35
C LEU A 131 -3.58 10.63 3.86
N ILE A 132 -4.58 9.85 4.28
CA ILE A 132 -4.85 9.56 5.70
C ILE A 132 -4.66 8.08 6.07
N GLY A 133 -4.55 7.21 5.09
CA GLY A 133 -4.36 5.79 5.33
C GLY A 133 -4.14 5.02 4.04
N ILE A 134 -3.87 3.75 4.18
CA ILE A 134 -3.70 2.80 3.09
C ILE A 134 -4.43 1.52 3.45
N ILE A 135 -5.22 0.97 2.54
CA ILE A 135 -5.86 -0.33 2.71
C ILE A 135 -5.25 -1.35 1.77
N LYS A 136 -4.93 -2.53 2.29
CA LYS A 136 -4.33 -3.63 1.53
C LYS A 136 -5.33 -4.76 1.34
N LEU A 137 -5.26 -5.41 0.19
CA LEU A 137 -6.07 -6.61 -0.09
C LEU A 137 -5.85 -7.71 0.96
N SER A 138 -4.61 -7.87 1.44
CA SER A 138 -4.29 -8.85 2.48
C SER A 138 -5.05 -8.61 3.79
N ASP A 139 -5.27 -7.35 4.17
CA ASP A 139 -6.00 -7.01 5.40
C ASP A 139 -7.50 -7.28 5.23
N ILE A 140 -8.06 -6.98 4.06
CA ILE A 140 -9.44 -7.36 3.72
C ILE A 140 -9.60 -8.88 3.72
N PHE A 141 -8.67 -9.59 3.06
CA PHE A 141 -8.68 -11.06 3.01
C PHE A 141 -8.66 -11.68 4.41
N ASN A 142 -7.76 -11.22 5.28
CA ASN A 142 -7.67 -11.71 6.64
C ASN A 142 -8.95 -11.44 7.44
N THR A 143 -9.56 -10.27 7.26
CA THR A 143 -10.82 -9.90 7.92
C THR A 143 -11.96 -10.81 7.46
N VAL A 144 -12.10 -11.01 6.15
CA VAL A 144 -13.13 -11.92 5.59
C VAL A 144 -12.92 -13.36 6.06
N ALA A 145 -11.66 -13.84 6.04
CA ALA A 145 -11.32 -15.18 6.50
C ALA A 145 -11.67 -15.37 7.99
N SER A 146 -11.36 -14.40 8.84
CA SER A 146 -11.72 -14.43 10.27
C SER A 146 -13.22 -14.47 10.48
N LEU A 147 -13.98 -13.65 9.75
CA LEU A 147 -15.45 -13.65 9.83
C LEU A 147 -16.06 -15.01 9.42
N LEU A 148 -15.53 -15.64 8.37
CA LEU A 148 -15.97 -16.96 7.93
C LEU A 148 -15.62 -18.04 8.94
N PHE A 149 -14.42 -17.98 9.51
CA PHE A 149 -13.95 -18.95 10.50
C PHE A 149 -14.74 -18.84 11.81
N ASP A 150 -14.98 -17.65 12.31
CA ASP A 150 -15.78 -17.41 13.51
C ASP A 150 -17.23 -17.89 13.32
N LYS A 151 -17.81 -17.66 12.15
CA LYS A 151 -19.12 -18.16 11.80
C LYS A 151 -19.16 -19.70 11.81
N GLN A 152 -18.17 -20.36 11.24
CA GLN A 152 -18.09 -21.84 11.25
C GLN A 152 -18.01 -22.40 12.66
N ILE A 153 -17.25 -21.75 13.56
CA ILE A 153 -17.16 -22.15 14.97
C ILE A 153 -18.51 -22.00 15.67
N LEU A 154 -19.22 -20.90 15.42
CA LEU A 154 -20.55 -20.67 15.99
C LEU A 154 -21.55 -21.70 15.50
N ASP A 155 -21.58 -21.97 14.20
CA ASP A 155 -22.46 -22.99 13.60
C ASP A 155 -22.15 -24.38 14.15
N GLN A 156 -20.89 -24.75 14.34
CA GLN A 156 -20.47 -25.99 14.95
C GLN A 156 -20.90 -26.10 16.42
N LYS A 157 -20.76 -25.01 17.19
CA LYS A 157 -21.25 -24.96 18.59
C LYS A 157 -22.75 -25.13 18.65
N GLU A 158 -23.48 -24.45 17.78
CA GLU A 158 -24.95 -24.57 17.75
C GLU A 158 -25.41 -25.98 17.40
N VAL A 159 -24.78 -26.63 16.44
CA VAL A 159 -25.03 -28.03 16.07
C VAL A 159 -24.74 -28.97 17.25
N LEU A 160 -23.61 -28.76 17.94
CA LEU A 160 -23.24 -29.55 19.11
C LEU A 160 -24.26 -29.35 20.26
N MET A 161 -24.65 -28.10 20.53
CA MET A 161 -25.64 -27.78 21.57
C MET A 161 -27.00 -28.46 21.29
N ARG A 162 -27.46 -28.39 20.04
CA ARG A 162 -28.70 -29.09 19.61
C ARG A 162 -28.59 -30.61 19.73
N ARG A 163 -27.43 -31.18 19.45
CA ARG A 163 -27.20 -32.64 19.47
C ARG A 163 -27.16 -33.21 20.88
N PHE A 164 -26.72 -32.42 21.85
CA PHE A 164 -26.58 -32.84 23.24
C PHE A 164 -27.67 -32.30 24.16
N HIS A 165 -28.70 -31.62 23.66
CA HIS A 165 -29.80 -31.03 24.44
C HIS A 165 -29.32 -30.16 25.62
N LEU A 166 -28.25 -29.41 25.44
CA LEU A 166 -27.73 -28.47 26.44
C LEU A 166 -28.32 -27.08 26.24
#